data_952a34e2bcc9f5bc18759a45828cc8a4
#
_entry.id   952a34e2bcc9f5bc18759a45828cc8a4
#
_cell.length_a   1.000
_cell.length_b   1.000
_cell.length_c   1.000
_cell.angle_alpha   90.00
_cell.angle_beta   90.00
_cell.angle_gamma   90.00
#
_symmetry.space_group_name_H-M   'P 1'
#
loop_
_entity.id
_entity.type
_entity.pdbx_description
1 polymer ?
#
loop_
_entity_poly.entity_id
_entity_poly.type
_entity_poly.pdbx_seq_one_letter_code
_entity_poly.pdbx_strand_id
1 'polypeptide(L)'
;MADELAAFPRPWWLVGGWAIEAATGFRHQHEDTDISILACDVPAFVAHMSGRWHVWSNAGGMLRPLGEQWTTVDEPRSQLWVRANATAPWVLNVLLTPDRARLWTNKLLPDHVAPVSEVTRAGADGIRYLQPEIVLLYKARLRRPKDDPDFDATLPLLSRQQRQRLRTALTAVVPDHPWHGRL
;
A
#
# COMPACT_ATOMS: atom_id res chain seq x y z
N MET A 1 14.96 -8.69 5.16
CA MET A 1 13.84 -8.12 4.35
C MET A 1 14.14 -6.71 3.84
N ALA A 2 14.58 -5.77 4.67
CA ALA A 2 14.92 -4.41 4.19
C ALA A 2 15.95 -4.43 3.05
N ASP A 3 17.03 -5.18 3.20
CA ASP A 3 18.07 -5.31 2.17
C ASP A 3 17.54 -5.94 0.87
N GLU A 4 16.61 -6.88 0.98
CA GLU A 4 15.95 -7.49 -0.18
C GLU A 4 15.14 -6.46 -0.95
N LEU A 5 14.36 -5.65 -0.24
CA LEU A 5 13.54 -4.61 -0.87
C LEU A 5 14.41 -3.48 -1.45
N ALA A 6 15.51 -3.13 -0.77
CA ALA A 6 16.46 -2.13 -1.29
C ALA A 6 17.12 -2.58 -2.60
N ALA A 7 17.34 -3.89 -2.78
CA ALA A 7 17.91 -4.47 -3.99
C ALA A 7 16.88 -4.73 -5.11
N PHE A 8 15.59 -4.60 -4.83
CA PHE A 8 14.54 -4.81 -5.84
C PHE A 8 14.55 -3.69 -6.88
N PRO A 9 14.68 -3.99 -8.18
CA PRO A 9 14.95 -2.99 -9.22
C PRO A 9 13.69 -2.27 -9.75
N ARG A 10 12.56 -2.39 -9.05
CA ARG A 10 11.29 -1.75 -9.41
C ARG A 10 10.77 -0.89 -8.27
N PRO A 11 9.91 0.10 -8.56
CA PRO A 11 9.30 0.93 -7.51
C PRO A 11 8.52 0.09 -6.52
N TRP A 12 8.76 0.35 -5.24
CA TRP A 12 7.95 -0.12 -4.12
C TRP A 12 7.84 0.99 -3.07
N TRP A 13 6.84 0.93 -2.25
CA TRP A 13 6.61 1.94 -1.21
C TRP A 13 5.83 1.36 -0.03
N LEU A 14 6.05 1.88 1.16
CA LEU A 14 5.29 1.56 2.36
C LEU A 14 3.91 2.21 2.31
N VAL A 15 2.92 1.50 2.85
CA VAL A 15 1.52 1.92 2.89
C VAL A 15 0.93 1.74 4.29
N GLY A 16 -0.37 1.95 4.46
CA GLY A 16 -1.07 1.66 5.72
C GLY A 16 -0.55 2.47 6.91
N GLY A 17 -0.46 1.81 8.06
CA GLY A 17 -0.01 2.43 9.32
C GLY A 17 1.41 2.97 9.25
N TRP A 18 2.33 2.27 8.60
CA TRP A 18 3.71 2.70 8.41
C TRP A 18 3.83 4.03 7.66
N ALA A 19 2.99 4.24 6.63
CA ALA A 19 3.00 5.51 5.90
C ALA A 19 2.41 6.66 6.74
N ILE A 20 1.43 6.40 7.59
CA ILE A 20 0.91 7.38 8.57
C ILE A 20 1.97 7.70 9.62
N GLU A 21 2.60 6.69 10.22
CA GLU A 21 3.67 6.91 11.20
C GLU A 21 4.81 7.75 10.63
N ALA A 22 5.27 7.44 9.42
CA ALA A 22 6.29 8.23 8.74
C ALA A 22 5.85 9.67 8.44
N ALA A 23 4.53 9.91 8.27
CA ALA A 23 3.99 11.25 8.01
C ALA A 23 3.85 12.08 9.28
N THR A 24 3.48 11.45 10.39
CA THR A 24 2.98 12.11 11.60
C THR A 24 3.91 11.96 12.81
N GLY A 25 4.78 10.94 12.80
CA GLY A 25 5.49 10.48 14.00
C GLY A 25 4.60 9.75 15.02
N PHE A 26 3.30 9.60 14.73
CA PHE A 26 2.37 8.90 15.59
C PHE A 26 2.60 7.39 15.50
N ARG A 27 3.12 6.80 16.58
CA ARG A 27 3.52 5.38 16.61
C ARG A 27 2.33 4.47 16.82
N HIS A 28 2.33 3.39 16.06
CA HIS A 28 1.40 2.28 16.19
C HIS A 28 2.11 1.00 16.60
N GLN A 29 1.32 0.05 17.10
CA GLN A 29 1.73 -1.33 17.09
C GLN A 29 1.44 -1.90 15.69
N HIS A 30 2.49 -2.28 14.97
CA HIS A 30 2.37 -2.91 13.66
C HIS A 30 2.37 -4.43 13.81
N GLU A 31 1.38 -5.08 13.21
CA GLU A 31 1.27 -6.55 13.19
C GLU A 31 2.12 -7.15 12.05
N ASP A 32 2.24 -6.40 10.95
CA ASP A 32 2.97 -6.78 9.74
C ASP A 32 3.59 -5.55 9.05
N THR A 33 4.34 -5.81 7.99
CA THR A 33 4.87 -4.76 7.13
C THR A 33 4.09 -4.75 5.82
N ASP A 34 3.34 -3.66 5.61
CA ASP A 34 2.58 -3.42 4.40
C ASP A 34 3.38 -2.59 3.39
N ILE A 35 3.72 -3.20 2.26
CA ILE A 35 4.26 -2.47 1.12
C ILE A 35 3.31 -2.55 -0.07
N SER A 36 3.58 -1.75 -1.10
CA SER A 36 2.90 -1.86 -2.37
C SER A 36 3.89 -1.82 -3.54
N ILE A 37 3.53 -2.53 -4.61
CA ILE A 37 4.17 -2.50 -5.91
C ILE A 37 3.11 -2.28 -6.99
N LEU A 38 3.51 -1.96 -8.21
CA LEU A 38 2.59 -1.98 -9.36
C LEU A 38 2.24 -3.43 -9.70
N ALA A 39 0.99 -3.68 -10.08
CA ALA A 39 0.53 -5.03 -10.41
C ALA A 39 1.32 -5.67 -11.56
N CYS A 40 1.76 -4.87 -12.53
CA CYS A 40 2.62 -5.33 -13.64
C CYS A 40 4.02 -5.78 -13.19
N ASP A 41 4.45 -5.46 -11.97
CA ASP A 41 5.77 -5.83 -11.43
C ASP A 41 5.77 -7.16 -10.65
N VAL A 42 4.61 -7.83 -10.53
CA VAL A 42 4.51 -9.13 -9.82
C VAL A 42 5.51 -10.16 -10.34
N PRO A 43 5.67 -10.41 -11.65
CA PRO A 43 6.64 -11.38 -12.12
C PRO A 43 8.09 -11.03 -11.73
N ALA A 44 8.43 -9.73 -11.80
CA ALA A 44 9.77 -9.25 -11.39
C ALA A 44 9.99 -9.42 -9.90
N PHE A 45 8.95 -9.18 -9.07
CA PHE A 45 9.02 -9.36 -7.62
C PHE A 45 9.19 -10.84 -7.25
N VAL A 46 8.42 -11.74 -7.86
CA VAL A 46 8.52 -13.19 -7.64
C VAL A 46 9.91 -13.69 -8.03
N ALA A 47 10.43 -13.27 -9.18
CA ALA A 47 11.77 -13.63 -9.63
C ALA A 47 12.86 -13.12 -8.67
N HIS A 48 12.73 -11.86 -8.19
CA HIS A 48 13.68 -11.27 -7.24
C HIS A 48 13.73 -12.00 -5.90
N MET A 49 12.57 -12.45 -5.41
CA MET A 49 12.46 -13.18 -4.13
C MET A 49 12.85 -14.66 -4.24
N SER A 50 12.88 -15.22 -5.47
CA SER A 50 13.13 -16.65 -5.70
C SER A 50 14.43 -17.14 -5.05
N GLY A 51 14.40 -18.36 -4.54
CA GLY A 51 15.53 -19.04 -3.89
C GLY A 51 15.83 -18.59 -2.45
N ARG A 52 15.26 -17.47 -1.99
CA ARG A 52 15.46 -16.94 -0.64
C ARG A 52 14.18 -16.80 0.15
N TRP A 53 13.06 -16.53 -0.52
CA TRP A 53 11.77 -16.28 0.09
C TRP A 53 10.66 -17.03 -0.62
N HIS A 54 9.67 -17.48 0.14
CA HIS A 54 8.45 -18.05 -0.38
C HIS A 54 7.41 -16.94 -0.56
N VAL A 55 7.01 -16.70 -1.81
CA VAL A 55 5.98 -15.74 -2.17
C VAL A 55 4.67 -16.49 -2.43
N TRP A 56 3.59 -16.01 -1.87
CA TRP A 56 2.24 -16.59 -2.01
C TRP A 56 1.26 -15.53 -2.47
N SER A 57 0.43 -15.86 -3.43
CA SER A 57 -0.77 -15.08 -3.75
C SER A 57 -1.84 -15.37 -2.70
N ASN A 58 -2.47 -14.32 -2.17
CA ASN A 58 -3.65 -14.40 -1.33
C ASN A 58 -4.81 -13.71 -2.05
N ALA A 59 -5.83 -14.48 -2.44
CA ALA A 59 -7.05 -14.01 -3.06
C ALA A 59 -8.24 -14.40 -2.19
N GLY A 60 -8.71 -13.45 -1.36
CA GLY A 60 -9.85 -13.69 -0.47
C GLY A 60 -9.65 -14.83 0.54
N GLY A 61 -8.42 -15.02 1.02
CA GLY A 61 -8.04 -16.10 1.95
C GLY A 61 -7.54 -17.38 1.26
N MET A 62 -7.69 -17.51 -0.05
CA MET A 62 -7.09 -18.61 -0.80
C MET A 62 -5.62 -18.32 -1.06
N LEU A 63 -4.76 -19.23 -0.62
CA LEU A 63 -3.32 -19.12 -0.77
C LEU A 63 -2.80 -20.02 -1.88
N ARG A 64 -2.00 -19.45 -2.80
CA ARG A 64 -1.30 -20.18 -3.84
C ARG A 64 0.17 -19.77 -3.87
N PRO A 65 1.13 -20.72 -3.80
CA PRO A 65 2.53 -20.40 -3.94
C PRO A 65 2.83 -19.87 -5.34
N LEU A 66 3.65 -18.82 -5.42
CA LEU A 66 4.17 -18.28 -6.67
C LEU A 66 5.63 -18.68 -6.84
N GLY A 67 6.02 -18.96 -8.08
CA GLY A 67 7.36 -19.44 -8.43
C GLY A 67 7.44 -19.68 -9.94
N GLU A 68 8.34 -20.56 -10.37
CA GLU A 68 8.63 -20.79 -11.80
C GLU A 68 7.39 -21.14 -12.64
N GLN A 69 6.44 -21.90 -12.08
CA GLN A 69 5.22 -22.31 -12.79
C GLN A 69 4.10 -21.26 -12.73
N TRP A 70 4.03 -20.47 -11.66
CA TRP A 70 3.01 -19.45 -11.45
C TRP A 70 3.66 -18.14 -11.04
N THR A 71 3.90 -17.28 -12.04
CA THR A 71 4.54 -15.98 -11.84
C THR A 71 3.55 -14.83 -11.77
N THR A 72 2.25 -15.10 -11.94
CA THR A 72 1.19 -14.08 -12.00
C THR A 72 0.10 -14.36 -10.98
N VAL A 73 -0.68 -13.34 -10.68
CA VAL A 73 -1.90 -13.44 -9.89
C VAL A 73 -3.11 -13.33 -10.81
N ASP A 74 -4.12 -14.17 -10.57
CA ASP A 74 -5.31 -14.24 -11.45
C ASP A 74 -6.41 -13.25 -11.02
N GLU A 75 -6.36 -12.81 -9.77
CA GLU A 75 -7.39 -11.94 -9.19
C GLU A 75 -6.86 -10.51 -8.99
N PRO A 76 -7.55 -9.48 -9.51
CA PRO A 76 -7.12 -8.07 -9.38
C PRO A 76 -7.01 -7.58 -7.92
N ARG A 77 -7.68 -8.25 -6.99
CA ARG A 77 -7.66 -7.94 -5.55
C ARG A 77 -6.69 -8.79 -4.75
N SER A 78 -5.86 -9.58 -5.42
CA SER A 78 -4.86 -10.39 -4.76
C SER A 78 -3.83 -9.53 -4.05
N GLN A 79 -3.26 -10.10 -3.00
CA GLN A 79 -2.08 -9.59 -2.29
C GLN A 79 -0.99 -10.66 -2.38
N LEU A 80 0.26 -10.28 -2.18
CA LEU A 80 1.32 -11.26 -2.02
C LEU A 80 1.72 -11.31 -0.55
N TRP A 81 1.87 -12.51 -0.03
CA TRP A 81 2.38 -12.75 1.30
C TRP A 81 3.73 -13.44 1.20
N VAL A 82 4.70 -12.98 1.99
CA VAL A 82 6.08 -13.44 1.94
C VAL A 82 6.51 -14.01 3.28
N ARG A 83 7.18 -15.15 3.25
CA ARG A 83 7.80 -15.81 4.41
C ARG A 83 9.10 -16.50 4.02
N ALA A 84 9.96 -16.78 5.00
CA ALA A 84 11.26 -17.40 4.75
C ALA A 84 11.15 -18.86 4.26
N ASN A 85 10.17 -19.61 4.77
CA ASN A 85 9.94 -21.01 4.41
C ASN A 85 8.49 -21.43 4.78
N ALA A 86 8.13 -22.69 4.53
CA ALA A 86 6.77 -23.19 4.67
C ALA A 86 6.21 -23.10 6.10
N THR A 87 7.05 -23.06 7.12
CA THR A 87 6.64 -23.02 8.54
C THR A 87 6.93 -21.70 9.22
N ALA A 88 7.63 -20.77 8.53
CA ALA A 88 7.95 -19.45 9.07
C ALA A 88 6.71 -18.54 9.12
N PRO A 89 6.66 -17.58 10.04
CA PRO A 89 5.62 -16.55 10.04
C PRO A 89 5.68 -15.70 8.76
N TRP A 90 4.55 -15.09 8.41
CA TRP A 90 4.49 -14.07 7.37
C TRP A 90 5.24 -12.82 7.84
N VAL A 91 6.08 -12.26 6.99
CA VAL A 91 6.92 -11.10 7.33
C VAL A 91 6.61 -9.88 6.47
N LEU A 92 5.93 -10.08 5.35
CA LEU A 92 5.60 -9.00 4.42
C LEU A 92 4.25 -9.26 3.78
N ASN A 93 3.42 -8.23 3.75
CA ASN A 93 2.22 -8.15 2.94
C ASN A 93 2.45 -7.15 1.80
N VAL A 94 2.28 -7.61 0.56
CA VAL A 94 2.50 -6.80 -0.65
C VAL A 94 1.17 -6.53 -1.31
N LEU A 95 0.69 -5.30 -1.19
CA LEU A 95 -0.52 -4.87 -1.85
C LEU A 95 -0.24 -4.56 -3.32
N LEU A 96 -1.05 -5.10 -4.20
CA LEU A 96 -0.92 -4.86 -5.63
C LEU A 96 -1.71 -3.60 -6.00
N THR A 97 -0.98 -2.60 -6.50
CA THR A 97 -1.59 -1.38 -7.00
C THR A 97 -1.86 -1.51 -8.49
N PRO A 98 -3.10 -1.25 -8.95
CA PRO A 98 -3.40 -1.18 -10.39
C PRO A 98 -2.47 -0.20 -11.10
N ASP A 99 -2.15 -0.48 -12.35
CA ASP A 99 -1.36 0.42 -13.17
C ASP A 99 -1.94 0.59 -14.57
N ARG A 100 -1.64 1.75 -15.19
CA ARG A 100 -1.84 2.01 -16.62
C ARG A 100 -0.52 2.43 -17.22
N ALA A 101 0.05 1.62 -18.10
CA ALA A 101 1.36 1.87 -18.70
C ALA A 101 2.44 2.20 -17.66
N ARG A 102 2.48 1.45 -16.56
CA ARG A 102 3.37 1.61 -15.40
C ARG A 102 3.16 2.88 -14.57
N LEU A 103 2.08 3.61 -14.78
CA LEU A 103 1.64 4.69 -13.90
C LEU A 103 0.76 4.11 -12.78
N TRP A 104 0.98 4.58 -11.58
CA TRP A 104 0.12 4.27 -10.43
C TRP A 104 -1.33 4.68 -10.73
N THR A 105 -2.25 3.80 -10.45
CA THR A 105 -3.69 4.04 -10.62
C THR A 105 -4.39 3.85 -9.29
N ASN A 106 -5.19 4.83 -8.89
CA ASN A 106 -5.94 4.74 -7.64
C ASN A 106 -6.98 3.63 -7.73
N LYS A 107 -6.89 2.63 -6.84
CA LYS A 107 -7.82 1.49 -6.83
C LYS A 107 -9.28 1.83 -6.51
N LEU A 108 -9.54 3.01 -5.92
CA LEU A 108 -10.89 3.50 -5.61
C LEU A 108 -11.38 4.57 -6.59
N LEU A 109 -10.47 5.21 -7.30
CA LEU A 109 -10.73 6.27 -8.29
C LEU A 109 -9.89 6.00 -9.54
N PRO A 110 -10.32 5.09 -10.43
CA PRO A 110 -9.50 4.60 -11.56
C PRO A 110 -9.05 5.68 -12.56
N ASP A 111 -9.69 6.84 -12.56
CA ASP A 111 -9.30 7.98 -13.39
C ASP A 111 -8.15 8.81 -12.77
N HIS A 112 -7.86 8.59 -11.50
CA HIS A 112 -6.70 9.18 -10.84
C HIS A 112 -5.46 8.32 -11.14
N VAL A 113 -4.72 8.73 -12.16
CA VAL A 113 -3.48 8.09 -12.64
C VAL A 113 -2.34 9.07 -12.51
N ALA A 114 -1.19 8.64 -11.99
CA ALA A 114 -0.02 9.49 -11.78
C ALA A 114 1.28 8.67 -11.73
N PRO A 115 2.44 9.29 -11.94
CA PRO A 115 3.73 8.68 -11.63
C PRO A 115 3.81 8.29 -10.14
N VAL A 116 4.49 7.17 -9.82
CA VAL A 116 4.70 6.75 -8.42
C VAL A 116 5.36 7.86 -7.58
N SER A 117 6.26 8.64 -8.19
CA SER A 117 6.94 9.75 -7.51
C SER A 117 6.00 10.86 -7.01
N GLU A 118 4.85 11.05 -7.66
CA GLU A 118 3.88 12.08 -7.28
C GLU A 118 2.93 11.64 -6.17
N VAL A 119 2.65 10.34 -6.09
CA VAL A 119 1.74 9.77 -5.08
C VAL A 119 2.47 9.24 -3.86
N THR A 120 3.79 9.26 -3.88
CA THR A 120 4.64 8.86 -2.76
C THR A 120 5.60 10.00 -2.37
N ARG A 121 6.11 9.95 -1.16
CA ARG A 121 7.20 10.81 -0.69
C ARG A 121 8.36 9.95 -0.22
N ALA A 122 9.60 10.44 -0.37
CA ALA A 122 10.76 9.82 0.23
C ALA A 122 10.86 10.23 1.72
N GLY A 123 11.11 9.28 2.59
CA GLY A 123 11.51 9.52 3.97
C GLY A 123 13.00 9.89 4.08
N ALA A 124 13.43 10.28 5.27
CA ALA A 124 14.84 10.53 5.56
C ALA A 124 15.70 9.26 5.46
N ASP A 125 15.09 8.10 5.57
CA ASP A 125 15.67 6.75 5.41
C ASP A 125 15.81 6.33 3.93
N GLY A 126 15.39 7.17 2.98
CA GLY A 126 15.38 6.86 1.56
C GLY A 126 14.23 5.96 1.11
N ILE A 127 13.41 5.47 2.04
CA ILE A 127 12.23 4.65 1.72
C ILE A 127 11.10 5.54 1.22
N ARG A 128 10.31 5.05 0.28
CA ARG A 128 9.13 5.75 -0.20
C ARG A 128 7.89 5.33 0.58
N TYR A 129 7.04 6.32 0.85
CA TYR A 129 5.79 6.16 1.60
C TYR A 129 4.64 6.75 0.79
N LEU A 130 3.50 6.05 0.75
CA LEU A 130 2.29 6.58 0.10
C LEU A 130 1.87 7.90 0.76
N GLN A 131 1.43 8.87 -0.04
CA GLN A 131 0.95 10.15 0.46
C GLN A 131 -0.19 9.96 1.47
N PRO A 132 -0.16 10.68 2.61
CA PRO A 132 -1.07 10.41 3.74
C PRO A 132 -2.54 10.61 3.38
N GLU A 133 -2.90 11.57 2.52
CA GLU A 133 -4.28 11.74 2.07
C GLU A 133 -4.81 10.56 1.27
N ILE A 134 -3.94 9.82 0.55
CA ILE A 134 -4.34 8.61 -0.18
C ILE A 134 -4.51 7.44 0.80
N VAL A 135 -3.63 7.33 1.80
CA VAL A 135 -3.78 6.33 2.86
C VAL A 135 -5.09 6.52 3.62
N LEU A 136 -5.41 7.77 3.98
CA LEU A 136 -6.67 8.10 4.67
C LEU A 136 -7.89 7.77 3.82
N LEU A 137 -7.87 8.01 2.51
CA LEU A 137 -8.96 7.60 1.62
C LEU A 137 -9.20 6.09 1.68
N TYR A 138 -8.11 5.29 1.64
CA TYR A 138 -8.23 3.83 1.70
C TYR A 138 -8.76 3.35 3.06
N LYS A 139 -8.32 3.99 4.15
CA LYS A 139 -8.82 3.71 5.51
C LYS A 139 -10.31 4.10 5.65
N ALA A 140 -10.71 5.26 5.19
CA ALA A 140 -12.10 5.71 5.20
C ALA A 140 -13.05 4.71 4.49
N ARG A 141 -12.61 4.11 3.38
CA ARG A 141 -13.40 3.07 2.67
C ARG A 141 -13.66 1.84 3.53
N LEU A 142 -12.79 1.52 4.49
CA LEU A 142 -12.92 0.37 5.38
C LEU A 142 -13.83 0.66 6.59
N ARG A 143 -14.07 1.93 6.93
CA ARG A 143 -14.91 2.37 8.06
C ARG A 143 -14.59 1.70 9.39
N ARG A 144 -13.30 1.53 9.70
CA ARG A 144 -12.86 0.90 10.95
C ARG A 144 -12.61 1.96 12.01
N PRO A 145 -13.18 1.87 13.22
CA PRO A 145 -12.93 2.83 14.31
C PRO A 145 -11.44 2.98 14.66
N LYS A 146 -10.66 1.91 14.48
CA LYS A 146 -9.21 1.93 14.72
C LYS A 146 -8.43 2.87 13.77
N ASP A 147 -9.06 3.37 12.71
CA ASP A 147 -8.44 4.29 11.75
C ASP A 147 -8.70 5.78 12.09
N ASP A 148 -9.59 6.08 13.06
CA ASP A 148 -9.86 7.45 13.50
C ASP A 148 -8.64 8.14 14.13
N PRO A 149 -7.84 7.50 15.00
CA PRO A 149 -6.59 8.08 15.50
C PRO A 149 -5.60 8.47 14.39
N ASP A 150 -5.53 7.70 13.30
CA ASP A 150 -4.69 8.01 12.15
C ASP A 150 -5.15 9.28 11.44
N PHE A 151 -6.47 9.43 11.26
CA PHE A 151 -7.04 10.63 10.71
C PHE A 151 -6.76 11.84 11.61
N ASP A 152 -6.96 11.70 12.93
CA ASP A 152 -6.73 12.76 13.90
C ASP A 152 -5.28 13.24 13.92
N ALA A 153 -4.33 12.31 13.89
CA ALA A 153 -2.92 12.63 13.86
C ALA A 153 -2.48 13.26 12.52
N THR A 154 -3.11 12.85 11.43
CA THR A 154 -2.70 13.27 10.08
C THR A 154 -3.32 14.61 9.67
N LEU A 155 -4.58 14.85 10.02
CA LEU A 155 -5.34 16.02 9.56
C LEU A 155 -4.63 17.37 9.80
N PRO A 156 -4.04 17.65 10.98
CA PRO A 156 -3.33 18.91 11.22
C PRO A 156 -2.13 19.13 10.27
N LEU A 157 -1.51 18.05 9.80
CA LEU A 157 -0.29 18.06 9.01
C LEU A 157 -0.55 18.15 7.50
N LEU A 158 -1.78 17.89 7.05
CA LEU A 158 -2.13 17.99 5.65
C LEU A 158 -2.10 19.44 5.18
N SER A 159 -1.44 19.68 4.06
CA SER A 159 -1.54 20.96 3.34
C SER A 159 -2.97 21.23 2.88
N ARG A 160 -3.29 22.48 2.58
CA ARG A 160 -4.61 22.86 2.03
C ARG A 160 -4.95 22.05 0.78
N GLN A 161 -3.98 21.81 -0.09
CA GLN A 161 -4.18 21.04 -1.31
C GLN A 161 -4.48 19.55 -1.02
N GLN A 162 -3.75 18.93 -0.08
CA GLN A 162 -3.99 17.54 0.34
C GLN A 162 -5.36 17.37 0.98
N ARG A 163 -5.77 18.31 1.85
CA ARG A 163 -7.13 18.29 2.44
C ARG A 163 -8.20 18.39 1.36
N GLN A 164 -8.01 19.27 0.37
CA GLN A 164 -8.98 19.40 -0.73
C GLN A 164 -9.06 18.13 -1.58
N ARG A 165 -7.90 17.50 -1.90
CA ARG A 165 -7.86 16.22 -2.62
C ARG A 165 -8.59 15.13 -1.83
N LEU A 166 -8.33 15.03 -0.52
CA LEU A 166 -8.99 14.05 0.34
C LEU A 166 -10.50 14.28 0.39
N ARG A 167 -10.95 15.53 0.58
CA ARG A 167 -12.37 15.89 0.58
C ARG A 167 -13.06 15.48 -0.72
N THR A 168 -12.48 15.84 -1.87
CA THR A 168 -13.01 15.47 -3.18
C THR A 168 -13.07 13.95 -3.36
N ALA A 169 -12.01 13.25 -2.98
CA ALA A 169 -11.94 11.80 -3.08
C ALA A 169 -12.94 11.10 -2.15
N LEU A 170 -13.10 11.57 -0.91
CA LEU A 170 -14.11 11.04 0.02
C LEU A 170 -15.53 11.24 -0.50
N THR A 171 -15.82 12.42 -1.06
CA THR A 171 -17.15 12.70 -1.67
C THR A 171 -17.47 11.70 -2.77
N ALA A 172 -16.50 11.34 -3.58
CA ALA A 172 -16.69 10.37 -4.66
C ALA A 172 -16.81 8.91 -4.18
N VAL A 173 -16.10 8.53 -3.12
CA VAL A 173 -15.97 7.13 -2.69
C VAL A 173 -16.87 6.78 -1.51
N VAL A 174 -16.99 7.67 -0.53
CA VAL A 174 -17.74 7.48 0.73
C VAL A 174 -18.41 8.80 1.17
N PRO A 175 -19.43 9.26 0.43
CA PRO A 175 -20.02 10.59 0.62
C PRO A 175 -20.61 10.84 2.02
N ASP A 176 -20.99 9.79 2.72
CA ASP A 176 -21.57 9.82 4.07
C ASP A 176 -20.55 9.55 5.20
N HIS A 177 -19.22 9.60 4.89
CA HIS A 177 -18.21 9.34 5.90
C HIS A 177 -18.12 10.48 6.92
N PRO A 178 -18.04 10.18 8.25
CA PRO A 178 -18.00 11.22 9.31
C PRO A 178 -16.84 12.22 9.17
N TRP A 179 -15.74 11.83 8.54
CA TRP A 179 -14.58 12.72 8.35
C TRP A 179 -14.87 13.94 7.46
N HIS A 180 -15.97 13.94 6.66
CA HIS A 180 -16.36 15.10 5.85
C HIS A 180 -16.56 16.37 6.68
N GLY A 181 -17.20 16.26 7.85
CA GLY A 181 -17.46 17.40 8.73
C GLY A 181 -16.21 17.99 9.39
N ARG A 182 -15.04 17.33 9.23
CA ARG A 182 -13.77 17.69 9.87
C ARG A 182 -12.70 18.15 8.88
N LEU A 183 -12.90 17.97 7.59
CA LEU A 183 -12.05 18.43 6.50
C LEU A 183 -12.44 19.85 6.07
#